data_8c94ed07b00f968e31a24d8099f1747d
#
_entry.id   8c94ed07b00f968e31a24d8099f1747d
#
_cell.length_a   1.000
_cell.length_b   1.000
_cell.length_c   1.000
_cell.angle_alpha   90.00
_cell.angle_beta   90.00
_cell.angle_gamma   90.00
#
_symmetry.space_group_name_H-M   'P 1'
#
loop_
_entity.id
_entity.type
_entity.pdbx_description
1 polymer ?
#
loop_
_entity_poly.entity_id
_entity_poly.type
_entity_poly.pdbx_seq_one_letter_code
_entity_poly.pdbx_strand_id
1 'polypeptide(L)'
;MKAIICTKYGAPDVLQLQEVEKPMPKIYEVLIKIHATTATTAGLAGRTGKPVFARLFSGLTKPKNNILGIELAGEIEAVGKDVKLFQVGDQVFGMTGATTLGAYAEFKCMPEDGALVTMPTNMAFEEAVAVVEGGITALNFLKNRANIQHGQRVLIYGASGSVGTASVQVAKALGAEVTGVCSYRNLGLAKSLGADHVIDYTKEDFTQNGETYDVIFDTVGKRSFSQCKNSLTPKGLYLDAGNAATILPMLWTSLFGRKKAILLASYVRSASAITKDLVALKKLIEARKVQAVIDRCYPLAETAEAHRYVETGRKKGNVVITFEPLKADCEAQPHG
;
A
#
# COMPACT_ATOMS: atom_id res chain seq x y z
N MET A 1 -12.52 -22.52 -9.04
CA MET A 1 -12.61 -21.17 -8.49
C MET A 1 -12.34 -20.14 -9.57
N LYS A 2 -12.93 -18.97 -9.48
CA LYS A 2 -12.64 -17.84 -10.38
C LYS A 2 -11.32 -17.18 -10.00
N ALA A 3 -10.52 -16.79 -11.00
CA ALA A 3 -9.28 -16.04 -10.81
C ALA A 3 -8.96 -15.20 -12.04
N ILE A 4 -8.21 -14.12 -11.84
CA ILE A 4 -7.67 -13.30 -12.94
C ILE A 4 -6.30 -13.83 -13.34
N ILE A 5 -6.21 -14.33 -14.56
CA ILE A 5 -5.00 -14.92 -15.12
C ILE A 5 -4.26 -13.90 -15.98
N CYS A 6 -2.94 -13.79 -15.75
CA CYS A 6 -2.01 -12.94 -16.48
C CYS A 6 -0.86 -13.78 -17.05
N THR A 7 -0.96 -14.22 -18.31
CA THR A 7 0.02 -15.12 -18.93
C THR A 7 1.16 -14.39 -19.66
N LYS A 8 1.05 -13.09 -19.86
CA LYS A 8 2.05 -12.24 -20.54
C LYS A 8 2.05 -10.84 -19.97
N TYR A 9 3.17 -10.14 -20.08
CA TYR A 9 3.23 -8.71 -19.78
C TYR A 9 2.48 -7.90 -20.84
N GLY A 10 1.80 -6.82 -20.41
CA GLY A 10 1.09 -5.98 -21.37
C GLY A 10 0.15 -4.95 -20.76
N ALA A 11 -0.75 -4.44 -21.62
CA ALA A 11 -1.86 -3.56 -21.26
C ALA A 11 -2.89 -4.29 -20.36
N PRO A 12 -3.83 -3.60 -19.72
CA PRO A 12 -4.81 -4.24 -18.82
C PRO A 12 -5.56 -5.45 -19.39
N ASP A 13 -5.78 -5.49 -20.71
CA ASP A 13 -6.47 -6.60 -21.40
C ASP A 13 -5.80 -7.97 -21.28
N VAL A 14 -4.55 -8.03 -20.79
CA VAL A 14 -3.88 -9.31 -20.48
C VAL A 14 -4.42 -9.99 -19.22
N LEU A 15 -5.22 -9.25 -18.43
CA LEU A 15 -5.90 -9.75 -17.24
C LEU A 15 -7.23 -10.38 -17.65
N GLN A 16 -7.34 -11.69 -17.55
CA GLN A 16 -8.50 -12.44 -18.00
C GLN A 16 -9.10 -13.25 -16.87
N LEU A 17 -10.42 -13.13 -16.67
CA LEU A 17 -11.15 -13.98 -15.72
C LEU A 17 -11.22 -15.40 -16.27
N GLN A 18 -10.81 -16.38 -15.48
CA GLN A 18 -10.85 -17.80 -15.83
C GLN A 18 -11.27 -18.63 -14.62
N GLU A 19 -11.76 -19.82 -14.88
CA GLU A 19 -11.94 -20.83 -13.87
C GLU A 19 -10.67 -21.68 -13.75
N VAL A 20 -10.20 -21.86 -12.52
CA VAL A 20 -9.01 -22.67 -12.19
C VAL A 20 -9.31 -23.59 -11.02
N GLU A 21 -8.47 -24.58 -10.82
CA GLU A 21 -8.60 -25.48 -9.67
C GLU A 21 -8.46 -24.71 -8.34
N LYS A 22 -9.31 -25.04 -7.38
CA LYS A 22 -9.24 -24.51 -6.02
C LYS A 22 -8.06 -25.14 -5.29
N PRO A 23 -7.13 -24.34 -4.72
CA PRO A 23 -5.97 -24.91 -4.04
C PRO A 23 -6.38 -25.56 -2.71
N MET A 24 -5.58 -26.53 -2.29
CA MET A 24 -5.71 -27.16 -0.97
C MET A 24 -4.56 -26.75 -0.06
N PRO A 25 -4.81 -26.42 1.22
CA PRO A 25 -3.77 -26.00 2.13
C PRO A 25 -2.85 -27.16 2.49
N LYS A 26 -1.54 -26.89 2.49
CA LYS A 26 -0.53 -27.81 3.01
C LYS A 26 -0.57 -27.85 4.53
N ILE A 27 0.31 -28.66 5.13
CA ILE A 27 0.34 -28.97 6.56
C ILE A 27 0.33 -27.74 7.47
N TYR A 28 1.07 -26.68 7.10
CA TYR A 28 1.21 -25.41 7.84
C TYR A 28 0.56 -24.22 7.11
N GLU A 29 -0.34 -24.48 6.16
CA GLU A 29 -1.02 -23.43 5.41
C GLU A 29 -2.48 -23.30 5.82
N VAL A 30 -3.00 -22.10 5.66
CA VAL A 30 -4.42 -21.79 5.75
C VAL A 30 -4.96 -21.53 4.35
N LEU A 31 -6.20 -21.97 4.07
CA LEU A 31 -6.95 -21.61 2.88
C LEU A 31 -7.85 -20.43 3.20
N ILE A 32 -7.63 -19.32 2.52
CA ILE A 32 -8.39 -18.09 2.72
C ILE A 32 -9.40 -17.96 1.57
N LYS A 33 -10.68 -17.82 1.88
CA LYS A 33 -11.70 -17.32 0.97
C LYS A 33 -11.55 -15.78 0.93
N ILE A 34 -11.12 -15.24 -0.21
CA ILE A 34 -10.88 -13.81 -0.35
C ILE A 34 -12.21 -13.09 -0.61
N HIS A 35 -12.51 -12.06 0.16
CA HIS A 35 -13.66 -11.18 -0.02
C HIS A 35 -13.30 -9.86 -0.67
N ALA A 36 -12.08 -9.37 -0.45
CA ALA A 36 -11.58 -8.14 -1.05
C ALA A 36 -10.07 -8.19 -1.29
N THR A 37 -9.64 -7.55 -2.37
CA THR A 37 -8.24 -7.28 -2.73
C THR A 37 -8.12 -5.87 -3.31
N THR A 38 -6.92 -5.44 -3.72
CA THR A 38 -6.70 -4.08 -4.22
C THR A 38 -6.02 -4.07 -5.58
N ALA A 39 -6.33 -3.04 -6.39
CA ALA A 39 -5.52 -2.67 -7.53
C ALA A 39 -4.58 -1.52 -7.14
N THR A 40 -3.27 -1.80 -7.09
CA THR A 40 -2.27 -0.85 -6.61
C THR A 40 -1.27 -0.48 -7.70
N THR A 41 -0.59 0.66 -7.53
CA THR A 41 0.49 1.08 -8.43
C THR A 41 1.62 0.04 -8.46
N ALA A 42 1.91 -0.60 -7.33
CA ALA A 42 2.87 -1.70 -7.26
C ALA A 42 2.39 -2.96 -8.00
N GLY A 43 1.10 -3.27 -7.92
CA GLY A 43 0.48 -4.35 -8.70
C GLY A 43 0.58 -4.16 -10.21
N LEU A 44 0.59 -2.90 -10.70
CA LEU A 44 0.83 -2.60 -12.11
C LEU A 44 2.20 -3.10 -12.58
N ALA A 45 3.23 -3.06 -11.75
CA ALA A 45 4.57 -3.57 -12.10
C ALA A 45 4.55 -5.06 -12.41
N GLY A 46 3.79 -5.86 -11.66
CA GLY A 46 3.59 -7.29 -11.91
C GLY A 46 3.00 -7.59 -13.29
N ARG A 47 2.00 -6.78 -13.72
CA ARG A 47 1.34 -6.91 -15.02
C ARG A 47 2.17 -6.34 -16.18
N THR A 48 2.79 -5.17 -15.98
CA THR A 48 3.53 -4.50 -17.06
C THR A 48 4.96 -5.03 -17.24
N GLY A 49 5.53 -5.67 -16.22
CA GLY A 49 6.94 -6.04 -16.17
C GLY A 49 7.87 -4.82 -16.24
N LYS A 50 7.42 -3.68 -15.74
CA LYS A 50 8.23 -2.44 -15.69
C LYS A 50 8.53 -2.09 -14.23
N PRO A 51 9.73 -1.57 -13.92
CA PRO A 51 10.87 -1.39 -14.83
C PRO A 51 11.45 -2.74 -15.29
N VAL A 52 12.06 -2.78 -16.46
CA VAL A 52 12.49 -4.04 -17.13
C VAL A 52 13.42 -4.90 -16.25
N PHE A 53 14.27 -4.28 -15.44
CA PHE A 53 15.15 -5.03 -14.53
C PHE A 53 14.36 -5.83 -13.46
N ALA A 54 13.15 -5.42 -13.10
CA ALA A 54 12.31 -6.17 -12.16
C ALA A 54 11.92 -7.55 -12.71
N ARG A 55 11.96 -7.74 -14.04
CA ARG A 55 11.71 -9.05 -14.69
C ARG A 55 12.69 -10.14 -14.28
N LEU A 56 13.88 -9.79 -13.82
CA LEU A 56 14.84 -10.75 -13.25
C LEU A 56 14.22 -11.52 -12.06
N PHE A 57 13.31 -10.90 -11.33
CA PHE A 57 12.63 -11.46 -10.16
C PHE A 57 11.21 -11.95 -10.48
N SER A 58 10.47 -11.20 -11.31
CA SER A 58 9.06 -11.45 -11.62
C SER A 58 8.84 -12.36 -12.84
N GLY A 59 9.90 -12.69 -13.60
CA GLY A 59 9.87 -13.50 -14.82
C GLY A 59 10.38 -12.74 -16.04
N LEU A 60 11.32 -13.31 -16.80
CA LEU A 60 12.02 -12.60 -17.89
C LEU A 60 11.09 -12.24 -19.05
N THR A 61 10.30 -13.20 -19.52
CA THR A 61 9.45 -13.06 -20.71
C THR A 61 7.97 -12.95 -20.39
N LYS A 62 7.53 -13.53 -19.27
CA LYS A 62 6.15 -13.53 -18.77
C LYS A 62 6.15 -13.50 -17.25
N PRO A 63 5.04 -13.10 -16.60
CA PRO A 63 4.93 -13.21 -15.15
C PRO A 63 5.19 -14.63 -14.67
N LYS A 64 6.00 -14.78 -13.62
CA LYS A 64 6.27 -16.08 -12.97
C LYS A 64 5.01 -16.61 -12.28
N ASN A 65 4.24 -15.71 -11.66
CA ASN A 65 2.93 -16.01 -11.08
C ASN A 65 1.86 -15.55 -12.06
N ASN A 66 1.03 -16.47 -12.52
CA ASN A 66 -0.05 -16.17 -13.45
C ASN A 66 -1.23 -15.44 -12.77
N ILE A 67 -1.40 -15.60 -11.46
CA ILE A 67 -2.39 -14.87 -10.66
C ILE A 67 -1.64 -13.77 -9.89
N LEU A 68 -2.02 -12.53 -10.16
CA LEU A 68 -1.43 -11.36 -9.51
C LEU A 68 -2.22 -11.01 -8.23
N GLY A 69 -2.01 -9.80 -7.70
CA GLY A 69 -2.62 -9.33 -6.45
C GLY A 69 -1.71 -9.58 -5.25
N ILE A 70 -1.60 -8.55 -4.40
CA ILE A 70 -0.61 -8.51 -3.31
C ILE A 70 -1.29 -8.53 -1.95
N GLU A 71 -2.44 -7.88 -1.82
CA GLU A 71 -3.16 -7.69 -0.59
C GLU A 71 -4.46 -8.48 -0.60
N LEU A 72 -4.89 -8.92 0.56
CA LEU A 72 -6.15 -9.62 0.71
C LEU A 72 -6.80 -9.33 2.07
N ALA A 73 -8.12 -9.41 2.08
CA ALA A 73 -8.93 -9.58 3.26
C ALA A 73 -9.97 -10.66 2.98
N GLY A 74 -10.19 -11.55 3.92
CA GLY A 74 -11.06 -12.71 3.73
C GLY A 74 -11.24 -13.53 5.00
N GLU A 75 -11.80 -14.72 4.84
CA GLU A 75 -12.11 -15.65 5.91
C GLU A 75 -11.33 -16.97 5.72
N ILE A 76 -10.85 -17.54 6.79
CA ILE A 76 -10.20 -18.86 6.79
C ILE A 76 -11.27 -19.92 6.54
N GLU A 77 -11.20 -20.59 5.40
CA GLU A 77 -12.13 -21.68 5.04
C GLU A 77 -11.62 -23.05 5.48
N ALA A 78 -10.31 -23.26 5.44
CA ALA A 78 -9.69 -24.52 5.88
C ALA A 78 -8.28 -24.27 6.40
N VAL A 79 -7.84 -25.16 7.29
CA VAL A 79 -6.49 -25.13 7.87
C VAL A 79 -5.77 -26.46 7.66
N GLY A 80 -4.46 -26.42 7.44
CA GLY A 80 -3.61 -27.60 7.44
C GLY A 80 -3.52 -28.22 8.85
N LYS A 81 -3.20 -29.50 8.93
CA LYS A 81 -3.27 -30.29 10.16
C LYS A 81 -2.39 -29.80 11.31
N ASP A 82 -1.32 -29.06 11.02
CA ASP A 82 -0.36 -28.57 12.02
C ASP A 82 -0.45 -27.03 12.23
N VAL A 83 -1.46 -26.35 11.64
CA VAL A 83 -1.75 -24.94 11.85
C VAL A 83 -2.20 -24.72 13.30
N LYS A 84 -1.65 -23.68 13.93
CA LYS A 84 -1.89 -23.32 15.35
C LYS A 84 -2.33 -21.87 15.55
N LEU A 85 -2.04 -20.98 14.61
CA LEU A 85 -2.27 -19.54 14.76
C LEU A 85 -3.65 -19.09 14.31
N PHE A 86 -4.35 -19.91 13.52
CA PHE A 86 -5.65 -19.59 12.95
C PHE A 86 -6.59 -20.79 13.00
N GLN A 87 -7.88 -20.51 12.97
CA GLN A 87 -8.95 -21.51 12.87
C GLN A 87 -9.92 -21.14 11.74
N VAL A 88 -10.73 -22.11 11.33
CA VAL A 88 -11.82 -21.90 10.35
C VAL A 88 -12.78 -20.86 10.89
N GLY A 89 -13.18 -19.90 10.04
CA GLY A 89 -14.05 -18.78 10.38
C GLY A 89 -13.30 -17.51 10.84
N ASP A 90 -11.98 -17.58 11.09
CA ASP A 90 -11.22 -16.36 11.41
C ASP A 90 -11.23 -15.40 10.23
N GLN A 91 -11.64 -14.16 10.46
CA GLN A 91 -11.51 -13.09 9.49
C GLN A 91 -10.11 -12.51 9.54
N VAL A 92 -9.45 -12.46 8.39
CA VAL A 92 -8.03 -12.12 8.28
C VAL A 92 -7.78 -11.07 7.21
N PHE A 93 -6.72 -10.28 7.38
CA PHE A 93 -6.21 -9.38 6.37
C PHE A 93 -4.69 -9.43 6.35
N GLY A 94 -4.11 -9.12 5.20
CA GLY A 94 -2.67 -9.17 5.09
C GLY A 94 -2.16 -9.03 3.67
N MET A 95 -0.92 -9.47 3.49
CA MET A 95 -0.18 -9.31 2.25
C MET A 95 0.39 -10.65 1.80
N THR A 96 0.16 -11.02 0.55
CA THR A 96 0.90 -12.13 -0.06
C THR A 96 2.37 -11.71 -0.20
N GLY A 97 3.30 -12.62 -0.14
CA GLY A 97 4.71 -12.27 -0.34
C GLY A 97 4.97 -11.71 -1.75
N ALA A 98 6.00 -10.88 -1.90
CA ALA A 98 6.37 -10.27 -3.18
C ALA A 98 6.62 -11.29 -4.31
N THR A 99 6.96 -12.52 -3.95
CA THR A 99 7.22 -13.63 -4.90
C THR A 99 6.07 -14.61 -4.99
N THR A 100 5.06 -14.54 -4.10
CA THR A 100 3.97 -15.53 -3.98
C THR A 100 2.62 -14.98 -4.38
N LEU A 101 2.50 -13.76 -4.87
CA LEU A 101 1.29 -13.10 -5.36
C LEU A 101 0.02 -14.02 -5.33
N GLY A 102 -1.10 -13.62 -5.86
CA GLY A 102 -2.24 -14.52 -6.04
C GLY A 102 -3.53 -14.09 -5.36
N ALA A 103 -3.63 -12.81 -4.97
CA ALA A 103 -4.84 -12.29 -4.35
C ALA A 103 -5.97 -11.97 -5.37
N TYR A 104 -5.72 -12.06 -6.67
CA TYR A 104 -6.77 -11.92 -7.68
C TYR A 104 -7.46 -13.27 -7.97
N ALA A 105 -7.86 -13.96 -6.93
CA ALA A 105 -8.55 -15.25 -6.99
C ALA A 105 -9.50 -15.39 -5.79
N GLU A 106 -10.58 -16.17 -5.94
CA GLU A 106 -11.53 -16.43 -4.85
C GLU A 106 -10.89 -17.09 -3.62
N PHE A 107 -9.80 -17.87 -3.83
CA PHE A 107 -9.13 -18.57 -2.75
C PHE A 107 -7.62 -18.50 -2.88
N LYS A 108 -6.94 -18.42 -1.73
CA LYS A 108 -5.48 -18.40 -1.63
C LYS A 108 -5.00 -19.21 -0.43
N CYS A 109 -4.04 -20.13 -0.66
CA CYS A 109 -3.29 -20.72 0.45
C CYS A 109 -2.13 -19.82 0.86
N MET A 110 -1.95 -19.65 2.17
CA MET A 110 -0.82 -18.93 2.75
C MET A 110 -0.26 -19.71 3.95
N PRO A 111 1.06 -19.66 4.19
CA PRO A 111 1.63 -20.17 5.44
C PRO A 111 1.03 -19.42 6.64
N GLU A 112 0.82 -20.12 7.76
CA GLU A 112 0.28 -19.48 8.98
C GLU A 112 1.21 -18.41 9.56
N ASP A 113 2.52 -18.54 9.34
CA ASP A 113 3.55 -17.55 9.71
C ASP A 113 3.78 -16.48 8.63
N GLY A 114 2.94 -16.47 7.59
CA GLY A 114 2.91 -15.44 6.55
C GLY A 114 2.56 -14.06 7.08
N ALA A 115 2.55 -13.06 6.18
CA ALA A 115 2.15 -11.70 6.55
C ALA A 115 0.62 -11.59 6.64
N LEU A 116 0.04 -12.22 7.65
CA LEU A 116 -1.39 -12.37 7.88
C LEU A 116 -1.71 -12.13 9.36
N VAL A 117 -2.82 -11.45 9.64
CA VAL A 117 -3.34 -11.24 10.99
C VAL A 117 -4.88 -11.21 10.97
N THR A 118 -5.51 -11.46 12.11
CA THR A 118 -6.97 -11.31 12.25
C THR A 118 -7.39 -9.87 12.03
N MET A 119 -8.52 -9.67 11.33
CA MET A 119 -9.04 -8.34 11.01
C MET A 119 -9.34 -7.49 12.27
N PRO A 120 -9.29 -6.15 12.14
CA PRO A 120 -9.93 -5.27 13.12
C PRO A 120 -11.42 -5.54 13.20
N THR A 121 -11.99 -5.49 14.41
CA THR A 121 -13.40 -5.79 14.64
C THR A 121 -14.37 -4.70 14.14
N ASN A 122 -13.84 -3.55 13.78
CA ASN A 122 -14.57 -2.34 13.36
C ASN A 122 -14.38 -1.99 11.89
N MET A 123 -14.02 -2.94 11.03
CA MET A 123 -13.86 -2.76 9.58
C MET A 123 -14.53 -3.86 8.78
N ALA A 124 -15.08 -3.51 7.62
CA ALA A 124 -15.44 -4.45 6.58
C ALA A 124 -14.20 -4.97 5.82
N PHE A 125 -14.33 -6.03 5.01
CA PHE A 125 -13.23 -6.61 4.24
C PHE A 125 -12.62 -5.60 3.27
N GLU A 126 -13.46 -4.79 2.63
CA GLU A 126 -13.07 -3.75 1.69
C GLU A 126 -12.21 -2.67 2.37
N GLU A 127 -12.58 -2.28 3.59
CA GLU A 127 -11.84 -1.31 4.38
C GLU A 127 -10.52 -1.91 4.90
N ALA A 128 -10.57 -3.15 5.39
CA ALA A 128 -9.40 -3.82 5.93
C ALA A 128 -8.31 -4.02 4.87
N VAL A 129 -8.67 -4.42 3.65
CA VAL A 129 -7.68 -4.57 2.57
C VAL A 129 -7.14 -3.21 2.10
N ALA A 130 -7.98 -2.16 2.08
CA ALA A 130 -7.57 -0.83 1.62
C ALA A 130 -6.50 -0.16 2.49
N VAL A 131 -6.35 -0.57 3.75
CA VAL A 131 -5.34 0.01 4.64
C VAL A 131 -4.01 -0.76 4.66
N VAL A 132 -3.92 -1.95 4.05
CA VAL A 132 -2.76 -2.84 4.18
C VAL A 132 -1.48 -2.19 3.65
N GLU A 133 -1.37 -1.96 2.34
CA GLU A 133 -0.14 -1.44 1.72
C GLU A 133 0.25 -0.08 2.28
N GLY A 134 -0.72 0.84 2.30
CA GLY A 134 -0.50 2.20 2.79
C GLY A 134 -0.08 2.22 4.25
N GLY A 135 -0.77 1.47 5.10
CA GLY A 135 -0.53 1.44 6.55
C GLY A 135 0.81 0.82 6.92
N ILE A 136 1.15 -0.35 6.37
CA ILE A 136 2.46 -0.99 6.64
C ILE A 136 3.62 -0.16 6.09
N THR A 137 3.42 0.51 4.95
CA THR A 137 4.42 1.41 4.37
C THR A 137 4.62 2.63 5.26
N ALA A 138 3.53 3.29 5.68
CA ALA A 138 3.59 4.42 6.58
C ALA A 138 4.28 4.07 7.92
N LEU A 139 3.90 2.95 8.55
CA LEU A 139 4.54 2.48 9.80
C LEU A 139 6.01 2.19 9.61
N ASN A 140 6.38 1.51 8.52
CA ASN A 140 7.78 1.20 8.25
C ASN A 140 8.62 2.47 8.08
N PHE A 141 8.15 3.45 7.32
CA PHE A 141 8.91 4.68 7.07
C PHE A 141 8.89 5.63 8.26
N LEU A 142 7.71 5.93 8.80
CA LEU A 142 7.53 7.01 9.77
C LEU A 142 7.88 6.54 11.20
N LYS A 143 7.43 5.34 11.59
CA LYS A 143 7.70 4.79 12.93
C LYS A 143 9.04 4.10 13.00
N ASN A 144 9.29 3.11 12.10
CA ASN A 144 10.43 2.20 12.28
C ASN A 144 11.75 2.80 11.75
N ARG A 145 11.71 3.66 10.71
CA ARG A 145 12.91 4.24 10.09
C ARG A 145 13.16 5.68 10.50
N ALA A 146 12.16 6.54 10.40
CA ALA A 146 12.29 7.92 10.81
C ALA A 146 12.20 8.09 12.33
N ASN A 147 11.56 7.14 13.04
CA ASN A 147 11.34 7.20 14.47
C ASN A 147 10.76 8.56 14.91
N ILE A 148 9.66 8.95 14.22
CA ILE A 148 9.03 10.24 14.43
C ILE A 148 8.69 10.45 15.91
N GLN A 149 9.04 11.61 16.43
CA GLN A 149 8.76 12.06 17.78
C GLN A 149 7.62 13.08 17.78
N HIS A 150 6.94 13.20 18.91
CA HIS A 150 5.89 14.20 19.10
C HIS A 150 6.40 15.62 18.79
N GLY A 151 5.59 16.40 18.05
CA GLY A 151 5.89 17.78 17.67
C GLY A 151 6.84 17.93 16.47
N GLN A 152 7.37 16.85 15.90
CA GLN A 152 8.16 16.96 14.67
C GLN A 152 7.30 17.35 13.48
N ARG A 153 7.87 18.17 12.60
CA ARG A 153 7.23 18.64 11.36
C ARG A 153 7.44 17.65 10.23
N VAL A 154 6.36 17.08 9.74
CA VAL A 154 6.39 16.03 8.71
C VAL A 154 5.63 16.49 7.47
N LEU A 155 6.29 16.54 6.32
CA LEU A 155 5.65 16.79 5.04
C LEU A 155 5.41 15.47 4.31
N ILE A 156 4.15 15.23 3.90
CA ILE A 156 3.74 14.08 3.09
C ILE A 156 3.44 14.55 1.66
N TYR A 157 4.34 14.28 0.73
CA TYR A 157 4.12 14.58 -0.69
C TYR A 157 3.32 13.46 -1.35
N GLY A 158 2.18 13.80 -1.95
CA GLY A 158 1.20 12.84 -2.45
C GLY A 158 0.19 12.38 -1.38
N ALA A 159 -0.19 13.29 -0.47
CA ALA A 159 -1.04 13.05 0.70
C ALA A 159 -2.42 12.43 0.39
N SER A 160 -2.88 12.48 -0.86
CA SER A 160 -4.18 11.93 -1.27
C SER A 160 -4.12 10.53 -1.90
N GLY A 161 -2.92 9.95 -2.11
CA GLY A 161 -2.78 8.59 -2.65
C GLY A 161 -2.89 7.52 -1.56
N SER A 162 -2.79 6.23 -1.93
CA SER A 162 -2.88 5.10 -1.00
C SER A 162 -1.90 5.23 0.18
N VAL A 163 -0.61 5.31 -0.10
CA VAL A 163 0.41 5.49 0.93
C VAL A 163 0.29 6.84 1.63
N GLY A 164 -0.06 7.91 0.88
CA GLY A 164 -0.18 9.26 1.41
C GLY A 164 -1.28 9.40 2.47
N THR A 165 -2.49 8.90 2.20
CA THR A 165 -3.62 8.95 3.13
C THR A 165 -3.34 8.20 4.43
N ALA A 166 -2.69 7.05 4.35
CA ALA A 166 -2.25 6.30 5.53
C ALA A 166 -1.12 7.04 6.27
N SER A 167 -0.17 7.65 5.54
CA SER A 167 0.97 8.37 6.14
C SER A 167 0.54 9.60 6.92
N VAL A 168 -0.43 10.37 6.42
CA VAL A 168 -1.02 11.51 7.16
C VAL A 168 -1.55 11.01 8.50
N GLN A 169 -2.38 9.98 8.51
CA GLN A 169 -3.02 9.46 9.71
C GLN A 169 -2.01 8.84 10.69
N VAL A 170 -1.05 8.05 10.19
CA VAL A 170 0.00 7.45 11.01
C VAL A 170 0.91 8.53 11.63
N ALA A 171 1.32 9.55 10.86
CA ALA A 171 2.11 10.66 11.38
C ALA A 171 1.36 11.41 12.49
N LYS A 172 0.07 11.68 12.30
CA LYS A 172 -0.78 12.27 13.34
C LYS A 172 -0.91 11.39 14.57
N ALA A 173 -1.09 10.08 14.39
CA ALA A 173 -1.15 9.13 15.50
C ALA A 173 0.17 9.06 16.30
N LEU A 174 1.30 9.38 15.67
CA LEU A 174 2.62 9.52 16.31
C LEU A 174 2.85 10.91 16.95
N GLY A 175 1.90 11.84 16.80
CA GLY A 175 1.96 13.19 17.41
C GLY A 175 2.72 14.22 16.58
N ALA A 176 2.93 13.98 15.28
CA ALA A 176 3.59 14.93 14.39
C ALA A 176 2.68 16.12 14.02
N GLU A 177 3.29 17.26 13.66
CA GLU A 177 2.68 18.31 12.88
C GLU A 177 2.80 17.96 11.39
N VAL A 178 1.66 17.77 10.72
CA VAL A 178 1.62 17.18 9.38
C VAL A 178 1.24 18.22 8.32
N THR A 179 2.10 18.38 7.31
CA THR A 179 1.81 19.12 6.08
C THR A 179 1.54 18.14 4.95
N GLY A 180 0.30 18.15 4.42
CA GLY A 180 -0.09 17.30 3.28
C GLY A 180 0.03 18.05 1.95
N VAL A 181 0.78 17.51 0.99
CA VAL A 181 0.91 18.07 -0.37
C VAL A 181 0.12 17.24 -1.35
N CYS A 182 -0.86 17.82 -2.00
CA CYS A 182 -1.69 17.17 -3.02
C CYS A 182 -2.26 18.21 -4.00
N SER A 183 -3.11 17.80 -4.95
CA SER A 183 -3.81 18.74 -5.83
C SER A 183 -4.97 19.43 -5.10
N TYR A 184 -5.39 20.60 -5.59
CA TYR A 184 -6.50 21.40 -5.04
C TYR A 184 -7.73 20.56 -4.68
N ARG A 185 -8.16 19.67 -5.58
CA ARG A 185 -9.34 18.82 -5.39
C ARG A 185 -9.26 17.87 -4.18
N ASN A 186 -8.06 17.63 -3.66
CA ASN A 186 -7.80 16.66 -2.60
C ASN A 186 -7.37 17.32 -1.27
N LEU A 187 -7.31 18.65 -1.20
CA LEU A 187 -6.92 19.37 0.03
C LEU A 187 -7.88 19.07 1.19
N GLY A 188 -9.19 19.04 0.90
CA GLY A 188 -10.21 18.69 1.89
C GLY A 188 -10.02 17.28 2.46
N LEU A 189 -9.70 16.31 1.61
CA LEU A 189 -9.38 14.94 2.04
C LEU A 189 -8.16 14.92 2.97
N ALA A 190 -7.06 15.55 2.59
CA ALA A 190 -5.86 15.57 3.43
C ALA A 190 -6.14 16.21 4.82
N LYS A 191 -6.93 17.29 4.85
CA LYS A 191 -7.38 17.92 6.10
C LYS A 191 -8.26 17.00 6.95
N SER A 192 -9.25 16.33 6.35
CA SER A 192 -10.15 15.42 7.07
C SER A 192 -9.43 14.23 7.68
N LEU A 193 -8.28 13.83 7.10
CA LEU A 193 -7.40 12.79 7.63
C LEU A 193 -6.44 13.29 8.72
N GLY A 194 -6.50 14.57 9.07
CA GLY A 194 -5.76 15.16 10.18
C GLY A 194 -4.52 15.96 9.79
N ALA A 195 -4.30 16.29 8.49
CA ALA A 195 -3.22 17.21 8.14
C ALA A 195 -3.46 18.60 8.74
N ASP A 196 -2.48 19.13 9.48
CA ASP A 196 -2.54 20.46 10.09
C ASP A 196 -2.45 21.54 9.00
N HIS A 197 -1.58 21.32 8.01
CA HIS A 197 -1.39 22.19 6.86
C HIS A 197 -1.55 21.42 5.55
N VAL A 198 -2.00 22.11 4.52
CA VAL A 198 -2.13 21.54 3.17
C VAL A 198 -1.58 22.49 2.12
N ILE A 199 -0.87 21.93 1.14
CA ILE A 199 -0.25 22.66 0.03
C ILE A 199 -0.77 22.10 -1.29
N ASP A 200 -1.29 22.98 -2.15
CA ASP A 200 -1.63 22.67 -3.53
C ASP A 200 -0.38 22.76 -4.40
N TYR A 201 0.20 21.61 -4.78
CA TYR A 201 1.41 21.56 -5.60
C TYR A 201 1.24 22.19 -7.00
N THR A 202 0.00 22.45 -7.44
CA THR A 202 -0.26 23.10 -8.74
C THR A 202 -0.11 24.62 -8.67
N LYS A 203 -0.07 25.19 -7.45
CA LYS A 203 0.04 26.62 -7.19
C LYS A 203 1.29 27.00 -6.43
N GLU A 204 1.79 26.11 -5.57
CA GLU A 204 2.89 26.38 -4.66
C GLU A 204 3.91 25.25 -4.68
N ASP A 205 5.18 25.58 -4.83
CA ASP A 205 6.28 24.65 -4.61
C ASP A 205 6.77 24.77 -3.15
N PHE A 206 6.49 23.75 -2.35
CA PHE A 206 6.90 23.70 -0.94
C PHE A 206 8.41 23.83 -0.73
N THR A 207 9.22 23.57 -1.77
CA THR A 207 10.68 23.74 -1.68
C THR A 207 11.13 25.21 -1.77
N GLN A 208 10.22 26.13 -2.07
CA GLN A 208 10.47 27.55 -2.24
C GLN A 208 9.73 28.42 -1.22
N ASN A 209 8.92 27.85 -0.33
CA ASN A 209 8.11 28.60 0.63
C ASN A 209 8.85 29.00 1.92
N GLY A 210 10.14 28.67 2.05
CA GLY A 210 10.96 29.00 3.21
C GLY A 210 10.76 28.10 4.42
N GLU A 211 9.80 27.18 4.39
CA GLU A 211 9.53 26.24 5.49
C GLU A 211 10.52 25.07 5.53
N THR A 212 10.73 24.56 6.73
CA THR A 212 11.60 23.38 6.93
C THR A 212 10.88 22.28 7.70
N TYR A 213 11.24 21.04 7.40
CA TYR A 213 10.61 19.82 7.91
C TYR A 213 11.66 18.87 8.48
N ASP A 214 11.31 18.18 9.56
CA ASP A 214 12.16 17.12 10.11
C ASP A 214 12.13 15.87 9.23
N VAL A 215 10.98 15.62 8.60
CA VAL A 215 10.81 14.52 7.66
C VAL A 215 10.03 15.01 6.43
N ILE A 216 10.55 14.72 5.25
CA ILE A 216 9.82 14.82 3.98
C ILE A 216 9.64 13.40 3.45
N PHE A 217 8.39 12.96 3.32
CA PHE A 217 8.06 11.66 2.76
C PHE A 217 7.42 11.81 1.37
N ASP A 218 8.19 11.50 0.32
CA ASP A 218 7.69 11.43 -1.05
C ASP A 218 7.08 10.06 -1.32
N THR A 219 5.74 9.99 -1.31
CA THR A 219 4.97 8.78 -1.58
C THR A 219 4.72 8.54 -3.06
N VAL A 220 5.17 9.45 -3.94
CA VAL A 220 4.93 9.43 -5.39
C VAL A 220 6.21 9.16 -6.18
N GLY A 221 7.38 9.51 -5.62
CA GLY A 221 8.66 9.40 -6.28
C GLY A 221 8.90 10.46 -7.37
N LYS A 222 8.26 11.63 -7.26
CA LYS A 222 8.39 12.72 -8.23
C LYS A 222 9.38 13.81 -7.82
N ARG A 223 9.85 13.78 -6.59
CA ARG A 223 10.87 14.71 -6.09
C ARG A 223 12.19 13.99 -5.91
N SER A 224 13.27 14.74 -5.86
CA SER A 224 14.59 14.22 -5.54
C SER A 224 15.06 14.76 -4.19
N PHE A 225 15.99 14.05 -3.56
CA PHE A 225 16.65 14.53 -2.34
C PHE A 225 17.30 15.90 -2.55
N SER A 226 17.93 16.14 -3.71
CA SER A 226 18.58 17.41 -4.01
C SER A 226 17.61 18.58 -4.08
N GLN A 227 16.39 18.38 -4.58
CA GLN A 227 15.34 19.40 -4.59
C GLN A 227 14.80 19.69 -3.19
N CYS A 228 14.68 18.66 -2.36
CA CYS A 228 14.06 18.77 -1.04
C CYS A 228 15.04 19.13 0.09
N LYS A 229 16.34 18.99 -0.12
CA LYS A 229 17.35 19.10 0.96
C LYS A 229 17.35 20.46 1.69
N ASN A 230 17.00 21.55 1.00
CA ASN A 230 16.94 22.88 1.62
C ASN A 230 15.71 23.07 2.49
N SER A 231 14.63 22.34 2.24
CA SER A 231 13.42 22.28 3.06
C SER A 231 13.49 21.25 4.21
N LEU A 232 14.68 20.62 4.41
CA LEU A 232 14.91 19.76 5.57
C LEU A 232 15.64 20.53 6.67
N THR A 233 15.27 20.27 7.93
CA THR A 233 16.03 20.71 9.12
C THR A 233 17.46 20.16 9.07
N PRO A 234 18.41 20.63 9.90
CA PRO A 234 19.81 20.18 9.84
C PRO A 234 20.04 18.68 9.99
N LYS A 235 19.12 17.95 10.64
CA LYS A 235 19.14 16.49 10.80
C LYS A 235 17.96 15.82 10.09
N GLY A 236 17.30 16.52 9.19
CA GLY A 236 16.06 16.07 8.54
C GLY A 236 16.27 14.87 7.62
N LEU A 237 15.19 14.11 7.44
CA LEU A 237 15.14 12.88 6.66
C LEU A 237 14.29 13.07 5.41
N TYR A 238 14.81 12.64 4.27
CA TYR A 238 14.05 12.47 3.04
C TYR A 238 13.75 10.99 2.84
N LEU A 239 12.47 10.63 2.83
CA LEU A 239 11.98 9.28 2.64
C LEU A 239 11.36 9.17 1.25
N ASP A 240 11.68 8.11 0.53
CA ASP A 240 11.21 7.88 -0.83
C ASP A 240 10.61 6.47 -0.98
N ALA A 241 9.38 6.40 -1.46
CA ALA A 241 8.64 5.14 -1.57
C ALA A 241 8.88 4.38 -2.89
N GLY A 242 9.84 4.80 -3.75
CA GLY A 242 10.05 3.98 -4.94
C GLY A 242 10.86 4.60 -6.09
N ASN A 243 11.50 5.73 -5.94
CA ASN A 243 12.34 6.31 -6.97
C ASN A 243 13.79 5.80 -6.87
N ALA A 244 14.20 4.96 -7.81
CA ALA A 244 15.56 4.41 -7.85
C ALA A 244 16.67 5.49 -7.91
N ALA A 245 16.37 6.71 -8.36
CA ALA A 245 17.31 7.83 -8.35
C ALA A 245 17.75 8.22 -6.91
N THR A 246 17.02 7.82 -5.89
CA THR A 246 17.36 8.05 -4.48
C THR A 246 18.45 7.10 -3.95
N ILE A 247 18.83 6.05 -4.70
CA ILE A 247 19.89 5.10 -4.28
C ILE A 247 21.23 5.80 -4.07
N LEU A 248 21.69 6.61 -5.04
CA LEU A 248 22.96 7.32 -4.92
C LEU A 248 22.96 8.34 -3.78
N PRO A 249 21.96 9.23 -3.63
CA PRO A 249 21.83 10.08 -2.44
C PRO A 249 21.80 9.31 -1.13
N MET A 250 21.12 8.16 -1.06
CA MET A 250 21.07 7.33 0.13
C MET A 250 22.45 6.82 0.53
N LEU A 251 23.23 6.28 -0.42
CA LEU A 251 24.59 5.80 -0.17
C LEU A 251 25.50 6.95 0.27
N TRP A 252 25.46 8.09 -0.42
CA TRP A 252 26.28 9.26 -0.10
C TRP A 252 25.94 9.82 1.28
N THR A 253 24.65 10.03 1.57
CA THR A 253 24.21 10.63 2.84
C THR A 253 24.38 9.69 4.02
N SER A 254 24.42 8.36 3.82
CA SER A 254 24.71 7.40 4.88
C SER A 254 26.11 7.60 5.45
N LEU A 255 27.07 8.00 4.62
CA LEU A 255 28.49 8.17 4.99
C LEU A 255 28.84 9.59 5.44
N PHE A 256 28.32 10.63 4.74
CA PHE A 256 28.87 12.00 4.84
C PHE A 256 27.84 13.07 5.22
N GLY A 257 26.56 12.76 5.39
CA GLY A 257 25.51 13.76 5.54
C GLY A 257 24.91 13.85 6.96
N ARG A 258 24.59 15.08 7.42
CA ARG A 258 23.67 15.28 8.55
C ARG A 258 22.22 15.04 8.15
N LYS A 259 21.82 15.51 6.95
CA LYS A 259 20.52 15.20 6.33
C LYS A 259 20.65 13.87 5.61
N LYS A 260 19.67 13.00 5.74
CA LYS A 260 19.73 11.64 5.18
C LYS A 260 18.62 11.39 4.18
N ALA A 261 18.93 10.65 3.10
CA ALA A 261 17.96 10.09 2.19
C ALA A 261 17.78 8.60 2.48
N ILE A 262 16.54 8.11 2.49
CA ILE A 262 16.20 6.72 2.72
C ILE A 262 15.24 6.27 1.62
N LEU A 263 15.65 5.26 0.86
CA LEU A 263 14.81 4.55 -0.10
C LEU A 263 14.45 3.19 0.48
N LEU A 264 13.19 2.82 0.41
CA LEU A 264 12.76 1.48 0.82
C LEU A 264 11.80 0.88 -0.19
N ALA A 265 12.13 -0.31 -0.62
CA ALA A 265 11.19 -1.20 -1.28
C ALA A 265 10.38 -1.93 -0.19
N SER A 266 9.18 -1.46 0.10
CA SER A 266 8.32 -2.00 1.17
C SER A 266 8.01 -3.50 0.98
N TYR A 267 8.13 -4.00 -0.24
CA TYR A 267 7.80 -5.39 -0.62
C TYR A 267 8.92 -6.42 -0.38
N VAL A 268 10.15 -5.97 -0.06
CA VAL A 268 11.31 -6.86 0.14
C VAL A 268 11.57 -7.06 1.62
N ARG A 269 10.50 -7.23 2.42
CA ARG A 269 10.59 -7.42 3.87
C ARG A 269 10.19 -8.85 4.25
N SER A 270 10.74 -9.35 5.35
CA SER A 270 10.30 -10.65 5.88
C SER A 270 8.82 -10.61 6.31
N ALA A 271 8.12 -11.73 6.17
CA ALA A 271 6.74 -11.87 6.61
C ALA A 271 6.59 -11.43 8.08
N SER A 272 7.47 -11.87 8.96
CA SER A 272 7.47 -11.49 10.38
C SER A 272 7.54 -9.97 10.61
N ALA A 273 8.33 -9.24 9.82
CA ALA A 273 8.41 -7.78 9.93
C ALA A 273 7.13 -7.09 9.45
N ILE A 274 6.49 -7.63 8.40
CA ILE A 274 5.19 -7.12 7.89
C ILE A 274 4.09 -7.45 8.92
N THR A 275 4.06 -8.65 9.48
CA THR A 275 3.09 -9.06 10.51
C THR A 275 3.14 -8.15 11.73
N LYS A 276 4.35 -7.75 12.19
CA LYS A 276 4.49 -6.77 13.28
C LYS A 276 3.84 -5.42 12.94
N ASP A 277 4.01 -4.94 11.72
CA ASP A 277 3.38 -3.70 11.29
C ASP A 277 1.87 -3.86 11.11
N LEU A 278 1.37 -5.00 10.62
CA LEU A 278 -0.07 -5.30 10.55
C LEU A 278 -0.71 -5.32 11.94
N VAL A 279 -0.06 -5.93 12.93
CA VAL A 279 -0.54 -5.90 14.34
C VAL A 279 -0.57 -4.48 14.88
N ALA A 280 0.45 -3.66 14.59
CA ALA A 280 0.47 -2.26 15.00
C ALA A 280 -0.62 -1.44 14.28
N LEU A 281 -0.81 -1.68 12.98
CA LEU A 281 -1.85 -1.06 12.16
C LEU A 281 -3.25 -1.40 12.71
N LYS A 282 -3.52 -2.68 13.00
CA LYS A 282 -4.78 -3.13 13.61
C LYS A 282 -5.09 -2.34 14.88
N LYS A 283 -4.13 -2.16 15.78
CA LYS A 283 -4.32 -1.37 17.01
C LYS A 283 -4.67 0.10 16.73
N LEU A 284 -4.07 0.71 15.70
CA LEU A 284 -4.40 2.08 15.32
C LEU A 284 -5.81 2.20 14.74
N ILE A 285 -6.24 1.20 13.99
CA ILE A 285 -7.58 1.12 13.41
C ILE A 285 -8.63 0.94 14.52
N GLU A 286 -8.43 -0.01 15.42
CA GLU A 286 -9.33 -0.28 16.54
C GLU A 286 -9.43 0.96 17.48
N ALA A 287 -8.34 1.73 17.60
CA ALA A 287 -8.31 3.02 18.30
C ALA A 287 -8.87 4.18 17.46
N ARG A 288 -9.42 3.95 16.26
CA ARG A 288 -9.96 4.95 15.32
C ARG A 288 -8.95 6.04 14.93
N LYS A 289 -7.65 5.75 14.98
CA LYS A 289 -6.57 6.64 14.55
C LYS A 289 -6.20 6.49 13.07
N VAL A 290 -6.62 5.39 12.46
CA VAL A 290 -6.45 5.11 11.02
C VAL A 290 -7.75 4.55 10.49
N GLN A 291 -8.24 5.13 9.40
CA GLN A 291 -9.41 4.69 8.65
C GLN A 291 -9.05 4.45 7.18
N ALA A 292 -9.83 3.62 6.52
CA ALA A 292 -9.69 3.35 5.09
C ALA A 292 -10.13 4.58 4.27
N VAL A 293 -9.43 4.79 3.15
CA VAL A 293 -9.84 5.73 2.10
C VAL A 293 -9.98 4.93 0.82
N ILE A 294 -11.22 4.65 0.43
CA ILE A 294 -11.57 3.92 -0.79
C ILE A 294 -12.08 4.93 -1.81
N ASP A 295 -11.49 4.91 -3.01
CA ASP A 295 -11.90 5.77 -4.12
C ASP A 295 -12.96 5.09 -4.98
N ARG A 296 -12.71 3.83 -5.33
CA ARG A 296 -13.61 3.01 -6.15
C ARG A 296 -13.51 1.55 -5.78
N CYS A 297 -14.63 0.84 -6.00
CA CYS A 297 -14.68 -0.61 -5.98
C CYS A 297 -14.99 -1.14 -7.37
N TYR A 298 -14.42 -2.30 -7.71
CA TYR A 298 -14.66 -3.03 -8.95
C TYR A 298 -14.91 -4.51 -8.62
N PRO A 299 -15.84 -5.19 -9.30
CA PRO A 299 -15.95 -6.63 -9.19
C PRO A 299 -14.71 -7.32 -9.78
N LEU A 300 -14.39 -8.54 -9.33
CA LEU A 300 -13.23 -9.31 -9.81
C LEU A 300 -13.16 -9.36 -11.34
N ALA A 301 -14.29 -9.54 -12.02
CA ALA A 301 -14.34 -9.58 -13.47
C ALA A 301 -13.85 -8.29 -14.15
N GLU A 302 -13.91 -7.17 -13.46
CA GLU A 302 -13.49 -5.85 -13.95
C GLU A 302 -12.09 -5.44 -13.47
N THR A 303 -11.26 -6.39 -13.05
CA THR A 303 -9.88 -6.10 -12.61
C THR A 303 -9.07 -5.34 -13.67
N ALA A 304 -9.30 -5.60 -14.96
CA ALA A 304 -8.65 -4.86 -16.05
C ALA A 304 -9.01 -3.37 -16.02
N GLU A 305 -10.28 -3.03 -15.76
CA GLU A 305 -10.75 -1.63 -15.63
C GLU A 305 -10.18 -0.96 -14.38
N ALA A 306 -10.14 -1.69 -13.24
CA ALA A 306 -9.48 -1.21 -12.03
C ALA A 306 -8.01 -0.84 -12.31
N HIS A 307 -7.28 -1.67 -13.06
CA HIS A 307 -5.90 -1.38 -13.48
C HIS A 307 -5.81 -0.17 -14.41
N ARG A 308 -6.73 -0.01 -15.40
CA ARG A 308 -6.79 1.19 -16.26
C ARG A 308 -6.99 2.44 -15.42
N TYR A 309 -7.89 2.38 -14.46
CA TYR A 309 -8.14 3.53 -13.59
C TYR A 309 -6.90 3.89 -12.74
N VAL A 310 -6.24 2.90 -12.15
CA VAL A 310 -4.99 3.14 -11.38
C VAL A 310 -3.89 3.74 -12.25
N GLU A 311 -3.75 3.32 -13.52
CA GLU A 311 -2.78 3.87 -14.48
C GLU A 311 -2.98 5.35 -14.78
N THR A 312 -4.18 5.88 -14.62
CA THR A 312 -4.42 7.34 -14.79
C THR A 312 -3.64 8.19 -13.78
N GLY A 313 -3.22 7.59 -12.65
CA GLY A 313 -2.56 8.30 -11.55
C GLY A 313 -3.46 9.29 -10.80
N ARG A 314 -4.78 9.23 -10.99
CA ARG A 314 -5.76 10.19 -10.44
C ARG A 314 -6.53 9.66 -9.23
N LYS A 315 -6.32 8.41 -8.84
CA LYS A 315 -7.02 7.79 -7.70
C LYS A 315 -6.76 8.54 -6.39
N LYS A 316 -7.78 8.55 -5.52
CA LYS A 316 -7.74 9.03 -4.14
C LYS A 316 -7.74 7.82 -3.21
N GLY A 317 -6.76 7.69 -2.31
CA GLY A 317 -6.69 6.47 -1.48
C GLY A 317 -6.53 5.21 -2.33
N ASN A 318 -7.43 4.25 -2.18
CA ASN A 318 -7.31 2.89 -2.69
C ASN A 318 -8.39 2.53 -3.69
N VAL A 319 -8.07 1.60 -4.59
CA VAL A 319 -9.01 0.95 -5.51
C VAL A 319 -9.16 -0.49 -5.06
N VAL A 320 -10.36 -0.86 -4.67
CA VAL A 320 -10.70 -2.18 -4.14
C VAL A 320 -11.30 -3.06 -5.24
N ILE A 321 -11.01 -4.34 -5.19
CA ILE A 321 -11.62 -5.38 -6.03
C ILE A 321 -12.38 -6.31 -5.10
N THR A 322 -13.68 -6.51 -5.35
CA THR A 322 -14.57 -7.34 -4.55
C THR A 322 -14.92 -8.64 -5.27
N PHE A 323 -15.24 -9.66 -4.50
CA PHE A 323 -15.62 -10.98 -4.99
C PHE A 323 -17.13 -11.22 -4.90
N GLU A 324 -17.83 -10.38 -4.14
CA GLU A 324 -19.27 -10.33 -4.03
C GLU A 324 -19.85 -9.14 -4.81
N PRO A 325 -21.15 -9.11 -5.09
CA PRO A 325 -21.79 -7.93 -5.69
C PRO A 325 -21.47 -6.66 -4.91
N LEU A 326 -21.27 -5.55 -5.62
CA LEU A 326 -20.95 -4.27 -5.00
C LEU A 326 -22.04 -3.87 -4.01
N LYS A 327 -21.64 -3.54 -2.79
CA LYS A 327 -22.52 -2.90 -1.80
C LYS A 327 -22.69 -1.43 -2.17
N ALA A 328 -23.84 -0.84 -1.82
CA ALA A 328 -24.16 0.56 -2.13
C ALA A 328 -23.09 1.56 -1.65
N ASP A 329 -22.42 1.24 -0.53
CA ASP A 329 -21.35 2.09 0.06
C ASP A 329 -20.04 2.07 -0.75
N CYS A 330 -19.89 1.13 -1.67
CA CYS A 330 -18.73 0.98 -2.57
C CYS A 330 -19.00 1.55 -3.97
N GLU A 331 -20.21 2.00 -4.27
CA GLU A 331 -20.50 2.70 -5.52
C GLU A 331 -19.81 4.07 -5.53
N ALA A 332 -19.11 4.35 -6.63
CA ALA A 332 -18.41 5.62 -6.81
C ALA A 332 -19.35 6.80 -6.54
N GLN A 333 -19.06 7.60 -5.53
CA GLN A 333 -19.78 8.87 -5.38
C GLN A 333 -19.55 9.69 -6.64
N PRO A 334 -20.61 10.17 -7.31
CA PRO A 334 -20.46 10.96 -8.52
C PRO A 334 -19.64 12.20 -8.20
N HIS A 335 -18.58 12.39 -8.96
CA HIS A 335 -17.71 13.54 -8.84
C HIS A 335 -18.48 14.81 -9.23
N GLY A 336 -18.89 15.63 -8.27
CA GLY A 336 -19.25 17.02 -8.48
C GLY A 336 -18.00 17.84 -8.80
#